data_cd7d019b04f02368d024214b1543b45a
#
_entry.id   cd7d019b04f02368d024214b1543b45a
#
_cell.length_a   1.000
_cell.length_b   1.000
_cell.length_c   1.000
_cell.angle_alpha   90.00
_cell.angle_beta   90.00
_cell.angle_gamma   90.00
#
_symmetry.space_group_name_H-M   'P 1'
#
loop_
_entity.id
_entity.type
_entity.pdbx_description
1 polymer ?
#
loop_
_entity_poly.entity_id
_entity_poly.type
_entity_poly.pdbx_seq_one_letter_code
_entity_poly.pdbx_strand_id
1 'polypeptide(L)'
;MSLRQVWRRNREEARLRRQLRSTLRRAGIAEPTDMLEVCERLSAIWPVPIVAAPFDLPAHGPFGLTIRYAPEPRDEAIYILYQRVATPLHQQHVVAHELGHVLGGHPLEPVNDLSEIDPSGSTGTLRRTSYNSRVEREAETIATVLLGRAAAQEGVTLPSNDARDHRLRRVLGDKVEWL
;
A
#
# COMPACT_ATOMS: atom_id res chain seq x y z
N MET A 1 8.24 -2.30 -26.98
CA MET A 1 8.61 -1.15 -26.13
C MET A 1 9.93 -0.57 -26.60
N SER A 2 10.04 0.75 -26.80
CA SER A 2 11.30 1.37 -27.21
C SER A 2 12.25 1.53 -26.02
N LEU A 3 13.57 1.49 -26.25
CA LEU A 3 14.59 1.74 -25.22
C LEU A 3 14.35 3.05 -24.46
N ARG A 4 13.90 4.10 -25.16
CA ARG A 4 13.56 5.40 -24.56
C ARG A 4 12.40 5.30 -23.55
N GLN A 5 11.41 4.45 -23.80
CA GLN A 5 10.28 4.24 -22.88
C GLN A 5 10.74 3.49 -21.61
N VAL A 6 11.62 2.50 -21.75
CA VAL A 6 12.23 1.78 -20.62
C VAL A 6 13.05 2.72 -19.75
N TRP A 7 13.91 3.56 -20.36
CA TRP A 7 14.73 4.54 -19.63
C TRP A 7 13.89 5.57 -18.89
N ARG A 8 12.82 6.05 -19.51
CA ARG A 8 11.92 7.02 -18.87
C ARG A 8 11.22 6.40 -17.66
N ARG A 9 10.71 5.18 -17.81
CA ARG A 9 10.07 4.43 -16.71
C ARG A 9 11.03 4.22 -15.54
N ASN A 10 12.24 3.75 -15.79
CA ASN A 10 13.23 3.52 -14.72
C ASN A 10 13.59 4.81 -13.96
N ARG A 11 13.64 5.95 -14.65
CA ARG A 11 13.87 7.26 -14.01
C ARG A 11 12.68 7.68 -13.14
N GLU A 12 11.46 7.47 -13.61
CA GLU A 12 10.22 7.76 -12.86
C GLU A 12 10.17 6.91 -11.59
N GLU A 13 10.41 5.60 -11.68
CA GLU A 13 10.48 4.70 -10.53
C GLU A 13 11.60 5.08 -9.54
N ALA A 14 12.79 5.40 -10.02
CA ALA A 14 13.88 5.83 -9.16
C ALA A 14 13.58 7.15 -8.42
N ARG A 15 12.86 8.07 -9.05
CA ARG A 15 12.37 9.30 -8.43
C ARG A 15 11.35 8.99 -7.33
N LEU A 16 10.37 8.15 -7.65
CA LEU A 16 9.31 7.72 -6.74
C LEU A 16 9.91 7.08 -5.48
N ARG A 17 10.83 6.13 -5.66
CA ARG A 17 11.55 5.47 -4.55
C ARG A 17 12.34 6.47 -3.68
N ARG A 18 12.93 7.52 -4.27
CA ARG A 18 13.63 8.56 -3.50
C ARG A 18 12.66 9.41 -2.70
N GLN A 19 11.53 9.81 -3.29
CA GLN A 19 10.48 10.59 -2.63
C GLN A 19 9.91 9.79 -1.46
N LEU A 20 9.54 8.52 -1.68
CA LEU A 20 9.04 7.63 -0.64
C LEU A 20 10.02 7.51 0.52
N ARG A 21 11.32 7.23 0.25
CA ARG A 21 12.33 7.16 1.31
C ARG A 21 12.47 8.46 2.10
N SER A 22 12.34 9.60 1.44
CA SER A 22 12.38 10.91 2.11
C SER A 22 11.16 11.09 3.02
N THR A 23 9.97 10.71 2.56
CA THR A 23 8.72 10.80 3.34
C THR A 23 8.77 9.89 4.56
N LEU A 24 9.18 8.63 4.40
CA LEU A 24 9.33 7.69 5.50
C LEU A 24 10.32 8.18 6.56
N ARG A 25 11.46 8.71 6.14
CA ARG A 25 12.44 9.31 7.08
C ARG A 25 11.85 10.48 7.87
N ARG A 26 11.08 11.36 7.23
CA ARG A 26 10.42 12.48 7.94
C ARG A 26 9.39 11.99 8.96
N ALA A 27 8.73 10.87 8.69
CA ALA A 27 7.82 10.23 9.62
C ALA A 27 8.54 9.40 10.71
N GLY A 28 9.87 9.39 10.73
CA GLY A 28 10.64 8.57 11.66
C GLY A 28 10.59 7.07 11.37
N ILE A 29 10.16 6.69 10.16
CA ILE A 29 10.04 5.29 9.73
C ILE A 29 11.33 4.90 9.03
N ALA A 30 12.23 4.26 9.76
CA ALA A 30 13.46 3.71 9.17
C ALA A 30 13.16 2.42 8.41
N GLU A 31 12.36 1.56 9.00
CA GLU A 31 12.07 0.21 8.56
C GLU A 31 10.59 -0.11 8.83
N PRO A 32 9.74 -0.04 7.80
CA PRO A 32 8.33 -0.36 7.96
C PRO A 32 8.16 -1.87 8.12
N THR A 33 7.55 -2.30 9.20
CA THR A 33 7.25 -3.71 9.49
C THR A 33 5.74 -3.96 9.52
N ASP A 34 4.96 -2.99 9.95
CA ASP A 34 3.52 -3.02 10.02
C ASP A 34 2.93 -1.82 9.28
N MET A 35 2.07 -2.06 8.30
CA MET A 35 1.47 -1.01 7.48
C MET A 35 0.46 -0.15 8.26
N LEU A 36 -0.14 -0.68 9.32
CA LEU A 36 -1.01 0.11 10.20
C LEU A 36 -0.18 1.14 10.99
N GLU A 37 0.96 0.71 11.54
CA GLU A 37 1.91 1.62 12.19
C GLU A 37 2.46 2.66 11.21
N VAL A 38 2.74 2.25 9.97
CA VAL A 38 3.17 3.19 8.91
C VAL A 38 2.11 4.26 8.64
N CYS A 39 0.83 3.88 8.53
CA CYS A 39 -0.27 4.83 8.36
C CYS A 39 -0.35 5.81 9.54
N GLU A 40 -0.26 5.32 10.78
CA GLU A 40 -0.31 6.12 11.99
C GLU A 40 0.83 7.15 12.05
N ARG A 41 2.06 6.72 11.81
CA ARG A 41 3.24 7.60 11.78
C ARG A 41 3.19 8.62 10.64
N LEU A 42 2.71 8.23 9.47
CA LEU A 42 2.52 9.16 8.35
C LEU A 42 1.42 10.17 8.65
N SER A 43 0.34 9.77 9.33
CA SER A 43 -0.75 10.64 9.76
C SER A 43 -0.25 11.83 10.58
N ALA A 44 0.78 11.63 11.39
CA ALA A 44 1.36 12.70 12.22
C ALA A 44 2.05 13.82 11.43
N ILE A 45 2.44 13.56 10.17
CA ILE A 45 3.14 14.53 9.32
C ILE A 45 2.38 14.87 8.03
N TRP A 46 1.25 14.20 7.79
CA TRP A 46 0.43 14.43 6.59
C TRP A 46 -0.52 15.62 6.82
N PRO A 47 -0.88 16.36 5.76
CA PRO A 47 -1.80 17.51 5.90
C PRO A 47 -3.18 17.11 6.45
N VAL A 48 -3.60 15.87 6.21
CA VAL A 48 -4.88 15.31 6.60
C VAL A 48 -4.64 13.97 7.30
N PRO A 49 -5.29 13.66 8.43
CA PRO A 49 -5.12 12.39 9.11
C PRO A 49 -5.33 11.18 8.18
N ILE A 50 -4.49 10.16 8.32
CA ILE A 50 -4.61 8.89 7.61
C ILE A 50 -5.04 7.82 8.59
N VAL A 51 -6.18 7.19 8.36
CA VAL A 51 -6.76 6.17 9.23
C VAL A 51 -6.96 4.87 8.46
N ALA A 52 -6.23 3.82 8.82
CA ALA A 52 -6.46 2.49 8.29
C ALA A 52 -7.40 1.69 9.20
N ALA A 53 -8.48 1.13 8.65
CA ALA A 53 -9.49 0.42 9.42
C ALA A 53 -10.01 -0.83 8.69
N PRO A 54 -10.27 -1.94 9.42
CA PRO A 54 -10.92 -3.11 8.85
C PRO A 54 -12.38 -2.80 8.53
N PHE A 55 -12.84 -3.21 7.36
CA PHE A 55 -14.19 -2.97 6.88
C PHE A 55 -14.78 -4.25 6.28
N ASP A 56 -16.11 -4.37 6.29
CA ASP A 56 -16.80 -5.55 5.77
C ASP A 56 -17.01 -5.40 4.26
N LEU A 57 -15.91 -5.50 3.51
CA LEU A 57 -15.92 -5.50 2.06
C LEU A 57 -16.37 -6.85 1.51
N PRO A 58 -17.06 -6.89 0.34
CA PRO A 58 -17.55 -8.13 -0.28
C PRO A 58 -16.40 -9.09 -0.59
N ALA A 59 -16.64 -10.40 -0.48
CA ALA A 59 -15.65 -11.43 -0.78
C ALA A 59 -15.15 -11.40 -2.25
N HIS A 60 -15.97 -10.90 -3.17
CA HIS A 60 -15.67 -10.81 -4.60
C HIS A 60 -15.51 -9.36 -5.09
N GLY A 61 -15.38 -8.42 -4.15
CA GLY A 61 -15.22 -6.98 -4.43
C GLY A 61 -13.78 -6.51 -4.33
N PRO A 62 -13.58 -5.21 -4.27
CA PRO A 62 -12.26 -4.65 -3.96
C PRO A 62 -11.83 -5.11 -2.57
N PHE A 63 -10.57 -5.49 -2.42
CA PHE A 63 -10.01 -5.88 -1.12
C PHE A 63 -9.66 -4.69 -0.24
N GLY A 64 -9.50 -3.51 -0.85
CA GLY A 64 -9.24 -2.23 -0.21
C GLY A 64 -9.97 -1.10 -0.90
N LEU A 65 -10.05 0.01 -0.20
CA LEU A 65 -10.66 1.24 -0.68
C LEU A 65 -10.05 2.44 0.06
N THR A 66 -9.56 3.41 -0.69
CA THR A 66 -9.10 4.69 -0.14
C THR A 66 -10.08 5.79 -0.48
N ILE A 67 -10.59 6.48 0.54
CA ILE A 67 -11.52 7.59 0.41
C ILE A 67 -11.00 8.81 1.16
N ARG A 68 -11.42 9.99 0.70
CA ARG A 68 -11.24 11.25 1.39
C ARG A 68 -12.56 11.65 2.03
N TYR A 69 -12.68 11.45 3.34
CA TYR A 69 -13.86 11.83 4.09
C TYR A 69 -13.75 13.29 4.48
N ALA A 70 -14.73 14.09 4.10
CA ALA A 70 -14.73 15.53 4.32
C ALA A 70 -16.17 16.04 4.56
N PRO A 71 -16.83 15.62 5.67
CA PRO A 71 -18.19 16.08 5.98
C PRO A 71 -18.22 17.59 6.27
N GLU A 72 -17.16 18.11 6.88
CA GLU A 72 -16.92 19.52 7.10
C GLU A 72 -15.42 19.85 6.87
N PRO A 73 -15.07 21.13 6.58
CA PRO A 73 -13.68 21.49 6.26
C PRO A 73 -12.65 21.20 7.35
N ARG A 74 -13.08 20.98 8.59
CA ARG A 74 -12.20 20.71 9.76
C ARG A 74 -12.12 19.24 10.13
N ASP A 75 -13.03 18.42 9.60
CA ASP A 75 -13.15 17.00 9.93
C ASP A 75 -12.69 16.09 8.78
N GLU A 76 -11.76 16.62 7.99
CA GLU A 76 -11.20 15.90 6.87
C GLU A 76 -10.25 14.80 7.32
N ALA A 77 -10.42 13.59 6.76
CA ALA A 77 -9.54 12.44 6.97
C ALA A 77 -9.44 11.58 5.71
N ILE A 78 -8.31 10.90 5.54
CA ILE A 78 -8.14 9.86 4.53
C ILE A 78 -8.35 8.52 5.23
N TYR A 79 -9.38 7.77 4.79
CA TYR A 79 -9.61 6.41 5.28
C TYR A 79 -9.09 5.40 4.27
N ILE A 80 -8.30 4.47 4.76
CA ILE A 80 -7.88 3.25 4.06
C ILE A 80 -8.68 2.11 4.67
N LEU A 81 -9.73 1.69 3.96
CA LEU A 81 -10.58 0.58 4.37
C LEU A 81 -10.06 -0.71 3.75
N TYR A 82 -9.84 -1.75 4.56
CA TYR A 82 -9.35 -3.03 4.09
C TYR A 82 -10.23 -4.18 4.55
N GLN A 83 -10.28 -5.23 3.75
CA GLN A 83 -11.15 -6.39 4.00
C GLN A 83 -10.81 -7.06 5.33
N ARG A 84 -11.79 -7.06 6.27
CA ARG A 84 -11.65 -7.60 7.63
C ARG A 84 -11.30 -9.10 7.65
N VAL A 85 -11.91 -9.87 6.75
CA VAL A 85 -11.78 -11.33 6.70
C VAL A 85 -10.54 -11.82 5.96
N ALA A 86 -9.75 -10.92 5.38
CA ALA A 86 -8.50 -11.27 4.72
C ALA A 86 -7.44 -11.75 5.73
N THR A 87 -6.49 -12.57 5.28
CA THR A 87 -5.36 -12.97 6.12
C THR A 87 -4.51 -11.76 6.51
N PRO A 88 -3.81 -11.78 7.66
CA PRO A 88 -2.96 -10.65 8.08
C PRO A 88 -1.98 -10.19 6.99
N LEU A 89 -1.31 -11.13 6.32
CA LEU A 89 -0.40 -10.80 5.22
C LEU A 89 -1.11 -10.09 4.07
N HIS A 90 -2.31 -10.55 3.71
CA HIS A 90 -3.09 -9.92 2.65
C HIS A 90 -3.59 -8.52 3.08
N GLN A 91 -3.98 -8.35 4.34
CA GLN A 91 -4.32 -7.03 4.89
C GLN A 91 -3.16 -6.05 4.78
N GLN A 92 -1.94 -6.48 5.15
CA GLN A 92 -0.73 -5.66 4.99
C GLN A 92 -0.50 -5.24 3.53
N HIS A 93 -0.69 -6.18 2.59
CA HIS A 93 -0.55 -5.89 1.16
C HIS A 93 -1.60 -4.87 0.69
N VAL A 94 -2.86 -5.09 1.06
CA VAL A 94 -3.96 -4.18 0.71
C VAL A 94 -3.71 -2.78 1.27
N VAL A 95 -3.36 -2.66 2.55
CA VAL A 95 -3.06 -1.36 3.17
C VAL A 95 -1.87 -0.69 2.50
N ALA A 96 -0.80 -1.43 2.16
CA ALA A 96 0.35 -0.89 1.44
C ALA A 96 -0.03 -0.36 0.05
N HIS A 97 -0.91 -1.06 -0.68
CA HIS A 97 -1.40 -0.66 -2.01
C HIS A 97 -2.23 0.62 -1.91
N GLU A 98 -3.21 0.65 -1.01
CA GLU A 98 -4.06 1.82 -0.79
C GLU A 98 -3.26 3.03 -0.29
N LEU A 99 -2.30 2.82 0.60
CA LEU A 99 -1.35 3.83 1.01
C LEU A 99 -0.49 4.32 -0.16
N GLY A 100 -0.23 3.45 -1.13
CA GLY A 100 0.43 3.78 -2.39
C GLY A 100 -0.32 4.86 -3.17
N HIS A 101 -1.66 4.83 -3.20
CA HIS A 101 -2.46 5.88 -3.81
C HIS A 101 -2.31 7.22 -3.07
N VAL A 102 -2.32 7.21 -1.75
CA VAL A 102 -2.11 8.41 -0.93
C VAL A 102 -0.74 9.03 -1.17
N LEU A 103 0.31 8.22 -1.10
CA LEU A 103 1.71 8.66 -1.25
C LEU A 103 2.07 9.06 -2.68
N GLY A 104 1.38 8.48 -3.67
CA GLY A 104 1.47 8.85 -5.08
C GLY A 104 0.75 10.15 -5.41
N GLY A 105 -0.06 10.68 -4.49
CA GLY A 105 -0.89 11.87 -4.71
C GLY A 105 -2.00 11.62 -5.74
N HIS A 106 -2.50 10.40 -5.80
CA HIS A 106 -3.57 10.04 -6.72
C HIS A 106 -4.90 10.67 -6.28
N PRO A 107 -5.81 11.00 -7.21
CA PRO A 107 -7.11 11.54 -6.87
C PRO A 107 -7.88 10.55 -5.98
N LEU A 108 -8.40 11.01 -4.86
CA LEU A 108 -9.24 10.24 -3.96
C LEU A 108 -10.69 10.71 -4.09
N GLU A 109 -11.63 9.77 -4.06
CA GLU A 109 -13.06 10.09 -4.07
C GLU A 109 -13.44 10.81 -2.78
N PRO A 110 -14.02 12.02 -2.87
CA PRO A 110 -14.55 12.69 -1.71
C PRO A 110 -15.86 12.03 -1.28
N VAL A 111 -15.98 11.73 0.00
CA VAL A 111 -17.19 11.17 0.62
C VAL A 111 -17.57 12.05 1.79
N ASN A 112 -18.81 12.51 1.83
CA ASN A 112 -19.31 13.38 2.90
C ASN A 112 -20.07 12.59 3.97
N ASP A 113 -20.57 11.40 3.62
CA ASP A 113 -21.26 10.51 4.53
C ASP A 113 -20.74 9.08 4.35
N LEU A 114 -20.23 8.49 5.42
CA LEU A 114 -19.72 7.11 5.41
C LEU A 114 -20.83 6.07 5.15
N SER A 115 -22.09 6.42 5.36
CA SER A 115 -23.23 5.57 5.01
C SER A 115 -23.43 5.42 3.49
N GLU A 116 -22.87 6.33 2.70
CA GLU A 116 -22.88 6.25 1.23
C GLU A 116 -21.89 5.20 0.69
N ILE A 117 -21.03 4.66 1.54
CA ILE A 117 -20.09 3.61 1.15
C ILE A 117 -20.88 2.32 0.94
N ASP A 118 -21.23 2.03 -0.30
CA ASP A 118 -21.79 0.73 -0.71
C ASP A 118 -20.68 -0.22 -1.12
N PRO A 119 -20.26 -1.13 -0.22
CA PRO A 119 -19.18 -2.06 -0.53
C PRO A 119 -19.57 -3.07 -1.62
N SER A 120 -20.87 -3.23 -1.90
CA SER A 120 -21.35 -4.16 -2.95
C SER A 120 -21.21 -3.59 -4.36
N GLY A 121 -21.01 -2.27 -4.49
CA GLY A 121 -20.96 -1.58 -5.77
C GLY A 121 -22.29 -1.57 -6.52
N SER A 122 -23.40 -1.98 -5.86
CA SER A 122 -24.71 -2.11 -6.49
C SER A 122 -25.40 -0.75 -6.71
N THR A 123 -25.11 0.25 -5.89
CA THR A 123 -25.73 1.58 -5.98
C THR A 123 -24.90 2.59 -6.77
N GLY A 124 -23.72 2.22 -7.25
CA GLY A 124 -22.89 3.09 -8.11
C GLY A 124 -22.26 4.29 -7.41
N THR A 125 -22.44 4.45 -6.11
CA THR A 125 -21.96 5.59 -5.33
C THR A 125 -20.47 5.49 -5.02
N LEU A 126 -19.93 4.27 -4.94
CA LEU A 126 -18.50 4.02 -4.99
C LEU A 126 -18.13 3.44 -6.35
N ARG A 127 -18.17 4.27 -7.36
CA ARG A 127 -17.40 3.97 -8.55
C ARG A 127 -15.95 3.83 -8.08
N ARG A 128 -15.42 2.58 -8.14
CA ARG A 128 -13.99 2.38 -8.29
C ARG A 128 -13.47 3.56 -9.08
N THR A 129 -12.66 4.42 -8.48
CA THR A 129 -11.90 5.36 -9.27
C THR A 129 -11.15 4.46 -10.22
N SER A 130 -11.59 4.40 -11.48
CA SER A 130 -10.98 3.54 -12.49
C SER A 130 -9.63 4.17 -12.79
N TYR A 131 -8.70 3.91 -11.87
CA TYR A 131 -7.35 4.40 -12.03
C TYR A 131 -6.80 3.83 -13.34
N ASN A 132 -6.20 4.67 -14.12
CA ASN A 132 -5.56 4.19 -15.31
C ASN A 132 -4.38 3.28 -14.92
N SER A 133 -3.99 2.40 -15.82
CA SER A 133 -2.92 1.42 -15.59
C SER A 133 -1.56 2.03 -15.15
N ARG A 134 -1.38 3.34 -15.28
CA ARG A 134 -0.18 4.05 -14.81
C ARG A 134 -0.28 4.30 -13.30
N VAL A 135 -1.40 4.81 -12.84
CA VAL A 135 -1.69 5.13 -11.44
C VAL A 135 -1.63 3.85 -10.60
N GLU A 136 -2.25 2.76 -11.08
CA GLU A 136 -2.17 1.44 -10.44
C GLU A 136 -0.74 0.93 -10.31
N ARG A 137 0.07 1.03 -11.38
CA ARG A 137 1.48 0.62 -11.31
C ARG A 137 2.31 1.49 -10.37
N GLU A 138 1.98 2.75 -10.22
CA GLU A 138 2.65 3.65 -9.29
C GLU A 138 2.32 3.27 -7.85
N ALA A 139 1.05 3.01 -7.53
CA ALA A 139 0.62 2.52 -6.23
C ALA A 139 1.28 1.16 -5.91
N GLU A 140 1.28 0.22 -6.84
CA GLU A 140 1.92 -1.09 -6.69
C GLU A 140 3.44 -0.98 -6.49
N THR A 141 4.09 -0.06 -7.19
CA THR A 141 5.53 0.19 -7.00
C THR A 141 5.81 0.70 -5.58
N ILE A 142 4.96 1.58 -5.04
CA ILE A 142 5.08 2.06 -3.67
C ILE A 142 4.85 0.91 -2.68
N ALA A 143 3.78 0.14 -2.87
CA ALA A 143 3.46 -1.03 -2.04
C ALA A 143 4.61 -2.03 -2.00
N THR A 144 5.17 -2.38 -3.15
CA THR A 144 6.32 -3.29 -3.26
C THR A 144 7.54 -2.75 -2.48
N VAL A 145 7.80 -1.46 -2.52
CA VAL A 145 8.93 -0.86 -1.77
C VAL A 145 8.67 -0.89 -0.27
N LEU A 146 7.44 -0.64 0.18
CA LEU A 146 7.05 -0.69 1.59
C LEU A 146 7.18 -2.13 2.13
N LEU A 147 6.57 -3.09 1.46
CA LEU A 147 6.55 -4.50 1.86
C LEU A 147 7.89 -5.19 1.69
N GLY A 148 8.65 -4.87 0.63
CA GLY A 148 9.97 -5.44 0.41
C GLY A 148 10.98 -5.07 1.51
N ARG A 149 10.79 -3.93 2.16
CA ARG A 149 11.59 -3.55 3.34
C ARG A 149 11.17 -4.32 4.59
N ALA A 150 9.86 -4.57 4.76
CA ALA A 150 9.33 -5.40 5.84
C ALA A 150 9.85 -6.85 5.74
N ALA A 151 9.75 -7.46 4.56
CA ALA A 151 10.20 -8.84 4.33
C ALA A 151 11.73 -9.03 4.48
N ALA A 152 12.51 -8.01 4.11
CA ALA A 152 13.97 -8.06 4.28
C ALA A 152 14.39 -8.15 5.75
N GLN A 153 13.59 -7.59 6.67
CA GLN A 153 13.84 -7.66 8.11
C GLN A 153 13.46 -9.00 8.72
N GLU A 154 12.30 -9.55 8.35
CA GLU A 154 11.90 -10.88 8.80
C GLU A 154 12.93 -11.95 8.40
N GLY A 155 13.57 -11.79 7.23
CA GLY A 155 14.65 -12.66 6.78
C GLY A 155 15.95 -12.56 7.58
N VAL A 156 16.20 -11.42 8.23
CA VAL A 156 17.42 -11.19 9.06
C VAL A 156 17.23 -11.68 10.51
N THR A 157 16.00 -11.75 10.99
CA THR A 157 15.68 -12.12 12.38
C THR A 157 15.61 -13.63 12.64
N LEU A 158 15.70 -14.47 11.61
CA LEU A 158 15.79 -15.91 11.78
C LEU A 158 17.25 -16.36 11.60
N PRO A 159 18.01 -16.53 12.67
CA PRO A 159 19.20 -17.37 12.62
C PRO A 159 18.72 -18.81 12.43
N SER A 160 18.49 -19.22 11.18
CA SER A 160 18.19 -20.63 10.92
C SER A 160 19.50 -21.41 11.08
N ASN A 161 19.67 -21.94 12.28
CA ASN A 161 20.72 -22.92 12.60
C ASN A 161 20.31 -24.34 12.12
N ASP A 162 19.28 -24.44 11.26
CA ASP A 162 18.79 -25.73 10.77
C ASP A 162 19.46 -26.07 9.43
N ALA A 163 20.26 -27.14 9.46
CA ALA A 163 20.92 -27.69 8.27
C ALA A 163 19.95 -28.10 7.14
N ARG A 164 18.64 -28.18 7.41
CA ARG A 164 17.58 -28.44 6.45
C ARG A 164 17.29 -27.22 5.57
N ASP A 165 17.36 -26.03 6.16
CA ASP A 165 17.11 -24.77 5.44
C ASP A 165 18.21 -24.50 4.40
N HIS A 166 19.46 -24.84 4.73
CA HIS A 166 20.58 -24.76 3.80
C HIS A 166 20.44 -25.71 2.60
N ARG A 167 19.81 -26.89 2.78
CA ARG A 167 19.57 -27.84 1.69
C ARG A 167 18.44 -27.35 0.79
N LEU A 168 17.35 -26.79 1.36
CA LEU A 168 16.24 -26.21 0.59
C LEU A 168 16.68 -25.02 -0.24
N ARG A 169 17.45 -24.09 0.30
CA ARG A 169 18.02 -22.96 -0.46
C ARG A 169 18.92 -23.41 -1.60
N ARG A 170 19.72 -24.47 -1.40
CA ARG A 170 20.60 -25.02 -2.45
C ARG A 170 19.83 -25.72 -3.55
N VAL A 171 18.68 -26.33 -3.26
CA VAL A 171 17.83 -27.07 -4.22
C VAL A 171 16.89 -26.13 -4.98
N LEU A 172 16.38 -25.08 -4.30
CA LEU A 172 15.45 -24.13 -4.92
C LEU A 172 16.17 -23.00 -5.65
N GLY A 173 17.50 -22.91 -5.53
CA GLY A 173 18.31 -21.84 -6.12
C GLY A 173 18.01 -20.48 -5.50
N ASP A 174 18.97 -19.58 -5.50
CA ASP A 174 18.83 -18.18 -5.08
C ASP A 174 17.92 -17.36 -6.06
N LYS A 175 16.94 -18.02 -6.66
CA LYS A 175 15.97 -17.40 -7.57
C LYS A 175 14.70 -17.02 -6.83
N VAL A 176 14.81 -16.06 -5.92
CA VAL A 176 13.68 -15.19 -5.57
C VAL A 176 13.85 -13.90 -6.39
N GLU A 177 13.79 -14.04 -7.70
CA GLU A 177 13.90 -12.90 -8.63
C GLU A 177 12.54 -12.50 -9.21
N TRP A 178 11.42 -12.90 -8.54
CA TRP A 178 10.10 -12.47 -9.02
C TRP A 178 9.01 -12.62 -7.94
N LEU A 179 9.04 -11.69 -7.04
CA LEU A 179 7.85 -11.16 -6.36
C LEU A 179 7.91 -9.65 -6.41
#